data_991f3bea69991a8bab4f0f004c6bb085
#
_entry.id   991f3bea69991a8bab4f0f004c6bb085
#
_cell.length_a   1.000
_cell.length_b   1.000
_cell.length_c   1.000
_cell.angle_alpha   90.00
_cell.angle_beta   90.00
_cell.angle_gamma   90.00
#
_symmetry.space_group_name_H-M   'P 1'
#
loop_
_entity.id
_entity.type
_entity.pdbx_description
1 polymer ?
#
loop_
_entity_poly.entity_id
_entity_poly.type
_entity_poly.pdbx_seq_one_letter_code
_entity_poly.pdbx_strand_id
1 'polypeptide(L)'
;YNESLKILKETNALLEGHFILSSGLHSKQYIQCAKLLSYPKKAEYICASLCEKINNSFNKIDIVLSPAIGGIVVGYEIGRQLELETIFAERSGKKLILRRGFKIPENSNVLIVEDVITTGKSALECSEIIKKSNSTVVGYACIVDRSNKKVLIKDKIISQIKIKIAT
;
A
#
# COMPACT_ATOMS: atom_id res chain seq x y z
N TYR A 1 2.52 15.61 -7.53
CA TYR A 1 1.08 15.39 -7.26
C TYR A 1 0.24 15.39 -8.55
N ASN A 2 0.35 16.43 -9.37
CA ASN A 2 -0.47 16.58 -10.58
C ASN A 2 -0.19 15.49 -11.63
N GLU A 3 1.06 15.11 -11.83
CA GLU A 3 1.44 14.03 -12.76
C GLU A 3 0.89 12.67 -12.31
N SER A 4 0.97 12.38 -11.03
CA SER A 4 0.43 11.12 -10.48
C SER A 4 -1.08 11.06 -10.62
N LEU A 5 -1.78 12.15 -10.36
CA LEU A 5 -3.23 12.25 -10.55
C LEU A 5 -3.62 12.07 -12.02
N LYS A 6 -2.87 12.69 -12.92
CA LYS A 6 -3.04 12.55 -14.38
C LYS A 6 -2.89 11.09 -14.80
N ILE A 7 -1.85 10.41 -14.35
CA ILE A 7 -1.61 8.99 -14.66
C ILE A 7 -2.75 8.11 -14.14
N LEU A 8 -3.26 8.36 -12.94
CA LEU A 8 -4.41 7.63 -12.41
C LEU A 8 -5.65 7.80 -13.30
N LYS A 9 -5.91 9.00 -13.79
CA LYS A 9 -7.04 9.27 -14.68
C LYS A 9 -6.85 8.64 -16.06
N GLU A 10 -5.69 8.78 -16.66
CA GLU A 10 -5.36 8.23 -17.98
C GLU A 10 -5.44 6.70 -18.02
N THR A 11 -5.09 6.03 -16.94
CA THR A 11 -5.14 4.56 -16.83
C THR A 11 -6.50 4.03 -16.39
N ASN A 12 -7.49 4.91 -16.18
CA ASN A 12 -8.78 4.58 -15.57
C ASN A 12 -8.68 3.99 -14.17
N ALA A 13 -7.58 4.24 -13.47
CA ALA A 13 -7.42 3.86 -12.07
C ALA A 13 -8.24 4.76 -11.15
N LEU A 14 -8.47 6.01 -11.56
CA LEU A 14 -9.36 6.95 -10.88
C LEU A 14 -10.51 7.29 -11.82
N LEU A 15 -11.73 6.95 -11.41
CA LEU A 15 -12.96 7.26 -12.12
C LEU A 15 -13.77 8.29 -11.32
N GLU A 16 -14.36 9.25 -12.03
CA GLU A 16 -15.28 10.22 -11.46
C GLU A 16 -16.71 9.88 -11.89
N GLY A 17 -17.68 10.06 -10.99
CA GLY A 17 -19.07 9.72 -11.25
C GLY A 17 -19.83 9.47 -9.96
N HIS A 18 -20.79 8.55 -10.00
CA HIS A 18 -21.52 8.11 -8.83
C HIS A 18 -21.31 6.61 -8.63
N PHE A 19 -20.69 6.25 -7.52
CA PHE A 19 -20.31 4.87 -7.22
C PHE A 19 -20.83 4.46 -5.85
N ILE A 20 -21.24 3.20 -5.74
CA ILE A 20 -21.58 2.56 -4.45
C ILE A 20 -20.39 1.70 -4.08
N LEU A 21 -19.77 2.00 -2.95
CA LEU A 21 -18.63 1.27 -2.43
C LEU A 21 -19.06 -0.04 -1.79
N SER A 22 -18.12 -0.97 -1.59
CA SER A 22 -18.40 -2.25 -0.91
C SER A 22 -18.94 -2.07 0.52
N SER A 23 -18.68 -0.92 1.14
CA SER A 23 -19.26 -0.54 2.43
C SER A 23 -20.73 -0.09 2.35
N GLY A 24 -21.30 0.03 1.14
CA GLY A 24 -22.63 0.61 0.91
C GLY A 24 -22.65 2.13 0.88
N LEU A 25 -21.53 2.79 1.12
CA LEU A 25 -21.43 4.25 1.04
C LEU A 25 -21.31 4.69 -0.41
N HIS A 26 -21.82 5.90 -0.69
CA HIS A 26 -21.74 6.52 -2.00
C HIS A 26 -20.47 7.36 -2.12
N SER A 27 -19.84 7.34 -3.29
CA SER A 27 -18.65 8.15 -3.57
C SER A 27 -18.74 8.73 -4.97
N LYS A 28 -18.19 9.95 -5.13
CA LYS A 28 -18.01 10.59 -6.42
C LYS A 28 -16.78 10.07 -7.17
N GLN A 29 -15.96 9.30 -6.52
CA GLN A 29 -14.71 8.76 -7.06
C GLN A 29 -14.57 7.27 -6.74
N TYR A 30 -14.09 6.52 -7.71
CA TYR A 30 -13.74 5.11 -7.57
C TYR A 30 -12.28 4.92 -7.95
N ILE A 31 -11.54 4.17 -7.12
CA ILE A 31 -10.12 3.92 -7.34
C ILE A 31 -9.89 2.42 -7.50
N GLN A 32 -9.20 2.08 -8.60
CA GLN A 32 -8.75 0.73 -8.91
C GLN A 32 -7.29 0.80 -9.37
N CYS A 33 -6.36 0.74 -8.42
CA CYS A 33 -4.92 0.86 -8.71
C CYS A 33 -4.39 -0.25 -9.61
N ALA A 34 -5.04 -1.41 -9.67
CA ALA A 34 -4.66 -2.47 -10.59
C ALA A 34 -4.65 -2.00 -12.05
N LYS A 35 -5.50 -1.07 -12.41
CA LYS A 35 -5.52 -0.46 -13.76
C LYS A 35 -4.23 0.30 -14.07
N LEU A 36 -3.75 1.10 -13.13
CA LEU A 36 -2.45 1.77 -13.23
C LEU A 36 -1.32 0.75 -13.31
N LEU A 37 -1.33 -0.20 -12.39
CA LEU A 37 -0.26 -1.19 -12.24
C LEU A 37 -0.18 -2.18 -13.42
N SER A 38 -1.23 -2.24 -14.24
CA SER A 38 -1.20 -3.01 -15.48
C SER A 38 -0.30 -2.42 -16.56
N TYR A 39 0.17 -1.18 -16.37
CA TYR A 39 1.12 -0.50 -17.24
C TYR A 39 2.48 -0.38 -16.52
N PRO A 40 3.42 -1.32 -16.69
CA PRO A 40 4.64 -1.37 -15.90
C PRO A 40 5.47 -0.08 -15.90
N LYS A 41 5.59 0.59 -17.03
CA LYS A 41 6.33 1.85 -17.13
C LYS A 41 5.70 2.99 -16.31
N LYS A 42 4.38 3.06 -16.28
CA LYS A 42 3.65 4.04 -15.47
C LYS A 42 3.73 3.69 -13.98
N ALA A 43 3.65 2.40 -13.66
CA ALA A 43 3.86 1.91 -12.30
C ALA A 43 5.28 2.26 -11.80
N GLU A 44 6.30 2.02 -12.62
CA GLU A 44 7.69 2.38 -12.30
C GLU A 44 7.82 3.88 -11.98
N TYR A 45 7.24 4.73 -12.80
CA TYR A 45 7.28 6.18 -12.62
C TYR A 45 6.65 6.63 -11.30
N ILE A 46 5.43 6.17 -11.02
CA ILE A 46 4.74 6.50 -9.76
C ILE A 46 5.47 5.94 -8.55
N CYS A 47 5.93 4.69 -8.63
CA CYS A 47 6.65 4.06 -7.53
C CYS A 47 8.02 4.70 -7.29
N ALA A 48 8.68 5.23 -8.32
CA ALA A 48 9.93 5.99 -8.14
C ALA A 48 9.72 7.23 -7.26
N SER A 49 8.65 7.98 -7.52
CA SER A 49 8.30 9.14 -6.69
C SER A 49 7.96 8.73 -5.25
N LEU A 50 7.25 7.63 -5.08
CA LEU A 50 6.93 7.10 -3.75
C LEU A 50 8.19 6.61 -3.02
N CYS A 51 9.11 5.94 -3.71
CA CYS A 51 10.39 5.50 -3.15
C CYS A 51 11.24 6.67 -2.65
N GLU A 52 11.24 7.79 -3.36
CA GLU A 52 11.93 9.01 -2.93
C GLU A 52 11.37 9.49 -1.58
N LYS A 53 10.07 9.54 -1.43
CA LYS A 53 9.41 9.89 -0.15
C LYS A 53 9.74 8.90 0.95
N ILE A 54 9.75 7.61 0.64
CA ILE A 54 10.10 6.54 1.59
C ILE A 54 11.53 6.71 2.08
N ASN A 55 12.49 6.93 1.18
CA ASN A 55 13.89 7.12 1.53
C ASN A 55 14.12 8.38 2.39
N ASN A 56 13.33 9.42 2.16
CA ASN A 56 13.41 10.64 2.95
C ASN A 56 12.75 10.52 4.34
N SER A 57 11.91 9.51 4.53
CA SER A 57 11.13 9.33 5.76
C SER A 57 11.70 8.26 6.70
N PHE A 58 12.43 7.28 6.17
CA PHE A 58 12.91 6.13 6.94
C PHE A 58 14.40 5.89 6.70
N ASN A 59 15.13 5.55 7.78
CA ASN A 59 16.58 5.37 7.72
C ASN A 59 16.99 3.96 7.27
N LYS A 60 16.32 2.92 7.76
CA LYS A 60 16.68 1.54 7.48
C LYS A 60 15.43 0.70 7.27
N ILE A 61 15.40 0.02 6.14
CA ILE A 61 14.37 -0.94 5.78
C ILE A 61 15.07 -2.22 5.33
N ASP A 62 14.66 -3.37 5.88
CA ASP A 62 15.23 -4.67 5.52
C ASP A 62 14.31 -5.44 4.56
N ILE A 63 13.00 -5.34 4.77
CA ILE A 63 11.99 -6.13 4.04
C ILE A 63 10.78 -5.25 3.73
N VAL A 64 10.19 -5.49 2.56
CA VAL A 64 8.88 -4.95 2.19
C VAL A 64 7.84 -6.06 2.36
N LEU A 65 6.79 -5.78 3.11
CA LEU A 65 5.64 -6.68 3.30
C LEU A 65 4.37 -6.02 2.78
N SER A 66 3.61 -6.76 1.99
CA SER A 66 2.34 -6.29 1.44
C SER A 66 1.22 -7.29 1.69
N PRO A 67 -0.03 -6.85 1.88
CA PRO A 67 -1.16 -7.77 1.91
C PRO A 67 -1.61 -8.11 0.49
N ALA A 68 -1.80 -9.41 0.22
CA ALA A 68 -2.41 -9.87 -1.02
C ALA A 68 -3.88 -9.39 -1.07
N ILE A 69 -4.46 -9.18 -2.23
CA ILE A 69 -3.87 -9.28 -3.56
C ILE A 69 -3.37 -7.92 -4.03
N GLY A 70 -4.08 -6.85 -3.68
CA GLY A 70 -3.85 -5.50 -4.18
C GLY A 70 -2.45 -4.96 -3.90
N GLY A 71 -1.83 -5.37 -2.79
CA GLY A 71 -0.50 -4.91 -2.42
C GLY A 71 0.66 -5.64 -3.10
N ILE A 72 0.41 -6.79 -3.76
CA ILE A 72 1.50 -7.61 -4.30
C ILE A 72 2.30 -6.87 -5.38
N VAL A 73 1.61 -6.35 -6.40
CA VAL A 73 2.30 -5.71 -7.52
C VAL A 73 3.04 -4.45 -7.09
N VAL A 74 2.37 -3.56 -6.36
CA VAL A 74 3.01 -2.33 -5.88
C VAL A 74 4.14 -2.63 -4.91
N GLY A 75 3.96 -3.59 -4.01
CA GLY A 75 5.00 -4.01 -3.09
C GLY A 75 6.23 -4.53 -3.81
N TYR A 76 6.05 -5.38 -4.80
CA TYR A 76 7.14 -5.91 -5.63
C TYR A 76 7.90 -4.78 -6.32
N GLU A 77 7.20 -3.82 -6.92
CA GLU A 77 7.85 -2.70 -7.62
C GLU A 77 8.61 -1.78 -6.66
N ILE A 78 8.05 -1.47 -5.51
CA ILE A 78 8.74 -0.71 -4.46
C ILE A 78 9.99 -1.47 -3.98
N GLY A 79 9.85 -2.77 -3.70
CA GLY A 79 10.97 -3.61 -3.28
C GLY A 79 12.06 -3.70 -4.35
N ARG A 80 11.69 -3.80 -5.63
CA ARG A 80 12.65 -3.79 -6.74
C ARG A 80 13.45 -2.50 -6.77
N GLN A 81 12.79 -1.35 -6.65
CA GLN A 81 13.47 -0.05 -6.69
C GLN A 81 14.33 0.20 -5.46
N LEU A 82 13.90 -0.26 -4.30
CA LEU A 82 14.68 -0.13 -3.05
C LEU A 82 15.74 -1.25 -2.90
N GLU A 83 15.74 -2.23 -3.80
CA GLU A 83 16.63 -3.40 -3.75
C GLU A 83 16.51 -4.19 -2.46
N LEU A 84 15.27 -4.45 -2.03
CA LEU A 84 14.95 -5.16 -0.80
C LEU A 84 14.20 -6.47 -1.06
N GLU A 85 14.38 -7.44 -0.18
CA GLU A 85 13.52 -8.62 -0.13
C GLU A 85 12.07 -8.18 0.02
N THR A 86 11.20 -8.74 -0.80
CA THR A 86 9.79 -8.34 -0.87
C THR A 86 8.91 -9.58 -0.76
N ILE A 87 8.06 -9.59 0.25
CA ILE A 87 7.16 -10.70 0.57
C ILE A 87 5.73 -10.20 0.69
N PHE A 88 4.79 -11.13 0.73
CA PHE A 88 3.38 -10.79 0.90
C PHE A 88 2.66 -11.77 1.82
N ALA A 89 1.64 -11.28 2.51
CA ALA A 89 0.74 -12.05 3.34
C ALA A 89 -0.56 -12.31 2.58
N GLU A 90 -1.14 -13.49 2.79
CA GLU A 90 -2.35 -13.94 2.11
C GLU A 90 -3.47 -14.22 3.12
N ARG A 91 -4.70 -14.05 2.68
CA ARG A 91 -5.87 -14.47 3.46
C ARG A 91 -5.95 -15.99 3.54
N SER A 92 -6.03 -16.50 4.76
CA SER A 92 -6.37 -17.88 5.05
C SER A 92 -7.53 -17.85 6.05
N GLY A 93 -8.74 -18.11 5.58
CA GLY A 93 -9.93 -17.86 6.37
C GLY A 93 -10.09 -16.37 6.68
N LYS A 94 -10.15 -16.02 7.96
CA LYS A 94 -10.34 -14.63 8.43
C LYS A 94 -9.02 -13.88 8.71
N LYS A 95 -7.88 -14.56 8.60
CA LYS A 95 -6.57 -13.96 8.96
C LYS A 95 -5.66 -13.83 7.76
N LEU A 96 -4.83 -12.79 7.77
CA LEU A 96 -3.65 -12.69 6.93
C LEU A 96 -2.52 -13.50 7.56
N ILE A 97 -1.85 -14.33 6.76
CA ILE A 97 -0.72 -15.15 7.20
C ILE A 97 0.39 -15.12 6.16
N LEU A 98 1.61 -15.38 6.61
CA LEU A 98 2.73 -15.65 5.72
C LEU A 98 2.69 -17.12 5.28
N ARG A 99 2.84 -17.34 3.97
CA ARG A 99 2.88 -18.67 3.33
C ARG A 99 4.09 -18.73 2.40
N ARG A 100 4.18 -19.80 1.61
CA ARG A 100 5.18 -19.94 0.52
C ARG A 100 6.62 -19.89 1.02
N GLY A 101 6.85 -20.29 2.29
CA GLY A 101 8.16 -20.25 2.88
C GLY A 101 8.64 -18.85 3.28
N PHE A 102 7.82 -17.83 3.19
CA PHE A 102 8.16 -16.48 3.62
C PHE A 102 8.30 -16.41 5.13
N LYS A 103 9.41 -15.83 5.57
CA LYS A 103 9.72 -15.61 6.99
C LYS A 103 10.28 -14.21 7.19
N ILE A 104 9.97 -13.63 8.34
CA ILE A 104 10.57 -12.38 8.78
C ILE A 104 11.56 -12.73 9.88
N PRO A 105 12.89 -12.60 9.63
CA PRO A 105 13.88 -12.78 10.68
C PRO A 105 13.67 -11.81 11.84
N GLU A 106 13.96 -12.25 13.06
CA GLU A 106 13.88 -11.38 14.23
C GLU A 106 14.72 -10.11 14.04
N ASN A 107 14.28 -9.02 14.64
CA ASN A 107 14.96 -7.72 14.59
C ASN A 107 15.05 -7.11 13.18
N SER A 108 14.16 -7.52 12.28
CA SER A 108 14.04 -6.90 10.95
C SER A 108 13.28 -5.57 11.02
N ASN A 109 13.63 -4.63 10.14
CA ASN A 109 12.89 -3.39 9.93
C ASN A 109 12.03 -3.56 8.69
N VAL A 110 10.72 -3.62 8.86
CA VAL A 110 9.77 -3.98 7.79
C VAL A 110 8.90 -2.81 7.42
N LEU A 111 8.88 -2.46 6.14
CA LEU A 111 7.97 -1.48 5.57
C LEU A 111 6.73 -2.18 5.03
N ILE A 112 5.55 -1.70 5.42
CA ILE A 112 4.28 -2.18 4.88
C ILE A 112 3.91 -1.33 3.67
N VAL A 113 3.66 -1.98 2.53
CA VAL A 113 3.28 -1.31 1.28
C VAL A 113 1.94 -1.85 0.79
N GLU A 114 1.02 -0.93 0.52
CA GLU A 114 -0.32 -1.20 0.02
C GLU A 114 -0.57 -0.39 -1.26
N ASP A 115 -1.54 -0.77 -2.06
CA ASP A 115 -1.97 0.05 -3.20
C ASP A 115 -2.84 1.23 -2.73
N VAL A 116 -3.89 0.96 -1.97
CA VAL A 116 -4.80 1.95 -1.41
C VAL A 116 -5.01 1.66 0.07
N ILE A 117 -4.89 2.68 0.91
CA ILE A 117 -5.25 2.59 2.33
C ILE A 117 -6.53 3.39 2.55
N THR A 118 -7.56 2.74 3.08
CA THR A 118 -8.83 3.35 3.46
C THR A 118 -9.05 3.24 4.97
N THR A 119 -9.43 2.07 5.46
CA THR A 119 -9.56 1.81 6.90
C THR A 119 -8.24 1.45 7.55
N GLY A 120 -7.31 0.92 6.78
CA GLY A 120 -6.02 0.43 7.26
C GLY A 120 -6.07 -0.96 7.86
N LYS A 121 -7.20 -1.69 7.72
CA LYS A 121 -7.37 -3.02 8.33
C LYS A 121 -6.31 -4.01 7.85
N SER A 122 -6.13 -4.17 6.54
CA SER A 122 -5.15 -5.12 5.99
C SER A 122 -3.72 -4.75 6.35
N ALA A 123 -3.39 -3.46 6.31
CA ALA A 123 -2.07 -2.97 6.73
C ALA A 123 -1.82 -3.22 8.22
N LEU A 124 -2.83 -3.01 9.06
CA LEU A 124 -2.73 -3.29 10.49
C LEU A 124 -2.53 -4.80 10.76
N GLU A 125 -3.21 -5.67 10.02
CA GLU A 125 -3.00 -7.12 10.10
C GLU A 125 -1.55 -7.48 9.74
N CYS A 126 -0.97 -6.83 8.72
CA CYS A 126 0.46 -6.99 8.41
C CYS A 126 1.35 -6.54 9.58
N SER A 127 1.01 -5.45 10.24
CA SER A 127 1.77 -4.99 11.41
C SER A 127 1.77 -6.02 12.54
N GLU A 128 0.67 -6.73 12.75
CA GLU A 128 0.58 -7.80 13.75
C GLU A 128 1.50 -8.98 13.41
N ILE A 129 1.59 -9.36 12.13
CA ILE A 129 2.52 -10.40 11.65
C ILE A 129 3.96 -10.01 11.97
N ILE A 130 4.33 -8.76 11.69
CA ILE A 130 5.68 -8.23 11.94
C ILE A 130 6.01 -8.27 13.43
N LYS A 131 5.11 -7.80 14.26
CA LYS A 131 5.29 -7.78 15.73
C LYS A 131 5.43 -9.18 16.31
N LYS A 132 4.64 -10.14 15.84
CA LYS A 132 4.73 -11.54 16.26
C LYS A 132 6.04 -12.19 15.84
N SER A 133 6.74 -11.65 14.87
CA SER A 133 8.07 -12.10 14.43
C SER A 133 9.20 -11.42 15.21
N ASN A 134 8.90 -10.68 16.26
CA ASN A 134 9.85 -9.88 17.03
C ASN A 134 10.63 -8.90 16.15
N SER A 135 9.93 -8.27 15.24
CA SER A 135 10.48 -7.30 14.30
C SER A 135 9.73 -5.97 14.40
N THR A 136 10.26 -4.94 13.76
CA THR A 136 9.77 -3.57 13.86
C THR A 136 9.04 -3.16 12.59
N VAL A 137 7.85 -2.59 12.75
CA VAL A 137 7.16 -1.89 11.66
C VAL A 137 7.84 -0.53 11.49
N VAL A 138 8.50 -0.34 10.36
CA VAL A 138 9.15 0.95 10.02
C VAL A 138 8.11 2.00 9.73
N GLY A 139 7.08 1.64 8.99
CA GLY A 139 6.01 2.53 8.60
C GLY A 139 5.11 1.93 7.53
N TYR A 140 4.26 2.79 6.97
CA TYR A 140 3.24 2.44 5.99
C TYR A 140 3.39 3.31 4.76
N ALA A 141 3.34 2.72 3.58
CA ALA A 141 3.36 3.43 2.32
C ALA A 141 2.29 2.91 1.37
N CYS A 142 1.73 3.77 0.55
CA CYS A 142 0.74 3.39 -0.47
C CYS A 142 0.74 4.36 -1.64
N ILE A 143 0.15 3.96 -2.75
CA ILE A 143 -0.05 4.85 -3.89
C ILE A 143 -1.10 5.90 -3.53
N VAL A 144 -2.26 5.45 -3.03
CA VAL A 144 -3.39 6.32 -2.70
C VAL A 144 -3.79 6.17 -1.24
N ASP A 145 -3.74 7.28 -0.51
CA ASP A 145 -4.28 7.37 0.84
C ASP A 145 -5.69 7.96 0.76
N ARG A 146 -6.68 7.14 1.06
CA ARG A 146 -8.10 7.52 1.20
C ARG A 146 -8.55 7.48 2.65
N SER A 147 -7.62 7.46 3.59
CA SER A 147 -7.96 7.37 5.01
C SER A 147 -8.66 8.64 5.50
N ASN A 148 -9.45 8.47 6.53
CA ASN A 148 -10.11 9.54 7.26
C ASN A 148 -9.76 9.43 8.75
N LYS A 149 -10.44 10.21 9.60
CA LYS A 149 -10.20 10.23 11.05
C LYS A 149 -10.43 8.88 11.74
N LYS A 150 -11.13 7.94 11.09
CA LYS A 150 -11.42 6.59 11.62
C LYS A 150 -10.40 5.55 11.20
N VAL A 151 -9.32 5.93 10.51
CA VAL A 151 -8.28 5.00 10.10
C VAL A 151 -7.67 4.30 11.32
N LEU A 152 -7.45 2.98 11.19
CA LEU A 152 -6.91 2.16 12.27
C LEU A 152 -5.41 2.36 12.49
N ILE A 153 -4.70 2.82 11.46
CA ILE A 153 -3.28 3.13 11.53
C ILE A 153 -3.10 4.48 12.24
N LYS A 154 -2.32 4.49 13.31
CA LYS A 154 -2.02 5.72 14.08
C LYS A 154 -0.74 6.39 13.64
N ASP A 155 0.16 5.65 12.99
CA ASP A 155 1.40 6.18 12.44
C ASP A 155 1.17 6.95 11.14
N LYS A 156 2.16 7.75 10.77
CA LYS A 156 2.11 8.49 9.51
C LYS A 156 2.11 7.53 8.32
N ILE A 157 1.22 7.78 7.36
CA ILE A 157 1.14 7.07 6.09
C ILE A 157 1.87 7.89 5.03
N ILE A 158 2.87 7.29 4.38
CA ILE A 158 3.54 7.90 3.24
C ILE A 158 2.78 7.51 1.98
N SER A 159 2.26 8.49 1.27
CA SER A 159 1.47 8.24 0.06
C SER A 159 1.92 9.10 -1.11
N GLN A 160 1.66 8.62 -2.31
CA GLN A 160 1.90 9.39 -3.53
C GLN A 160 0.77 10.39 -3.75
N ILE A 161 -0.47 9.97 -3.46
CA ILE A 161 -1.66 10.81 -3.59
C ILE A 161 -2.53 10.63 -2.35
N LYS A 162 -3.06 11.73 -1.84
CA LYS A 162 -4.06 11.73 -0.79
C LYS A 162 -5.38 12.24 -1.35
N ILE A 163 -6.43 11.42 -1.25
CA ILE A 163 -7.77 11.75 -1.73
C ILE A 163 -8.72 11.74 -0.55
N LYS A 164 -9.38 12.87 -0.30
CA LYS A 164 -10.43 12.94 0.70
C LYS A 164 -11.70 12.32 0.13
N ILE A 165 -12.25 11.34 0.85
CA ILE A 165 -13.58 10.83 0.55
C ILE A 165 -14.57 11.86 1.11
N ALA A 166 -15.39 12.44 0.23
CA ALA A 166 -16.55 13.21 0.68
C ALA A 166 -17.56 12.20 1.24
N THR A 167 -17.78 12.24 2.53
CA THR A 167 -18.86 11.54 3.23
C THR A 167 -20.11 12.40 3.20
#